data_3205b865b0ba4ec11c599605457cd823
#
_entry.id   3205b865b0ba4ec11c599605457cd823
#
_cell.length_a   1.000
_cell.length_b   1.000
_cell.length_c   1.000
_cell.angle_alpha   90.00
_cell.angle_beta   90.00
_cell.angle_gamma   90.00
#
_symmetry.space_group_name_H-M   'P 1'
#
loop_
_entity.id
_entity.type
_entity.pdbx_description
1 polymer ?
#
loop_
_entity_poly.entity_id
_entity_poly.type
_entity_poly.pdbx_seq_one_letter_code
_entity_poly.pdbx_strand_id
1 'polypeptide(L)'
;LEELFTTGDGPEVLTLTGGATGLYCGYVDFIAWDIQTALQMAKNFFEDSDIPWASFHTFRREAGTVNLKTPSEEEPDDEDQAPELDETLAGMDYIPYTPQNEEEYFQQLEQWNDEDEYTRCIQALNAIPEDWRNYRIAYAMARALENYAIIGDHDEGTPNYKGDKALRRAIEVLESVREEGQDKAEWNMRM
;
A
#
# COMPACT_ATOMS: atom_id res chain seq x y z
N LEU A 1 7.69 -4.07 -22.39
CA LEU A 1 9.05 -4.35 -21.90
C LEU A 1 9.60 -5.67 -22.46
N GLU A 2 8.82 -6.78 -22.47
CA GLU A 2 9.26 -8.04 -23.08
C GLU A 2 9.65 -7.87 -24.53
N GLU A 3 8.84 -7.17 -25.33
CA GLU A 3 9.13 -6.89 -26.74
C GLU A 3 10.45 -6.10 -26.88
N LEU A 4 10.68 -5.09 -26.04
CA LEU A 4 11.91 -4.32 -26.01
C LEU A 4 13.15 -5.21 -25.77
N PHE A 5 13.03 -6.19 -24.89
CA PHE A 5 14.13 -7.05 -24.50
C PHE A 5 14.34 -8.25 -25.44
N THR A 6 13.35 -8.57 -26.26
CA THR A 6 13.42 -9.71 -27.22
C THR A 6 13.67 -9.29 -28.66
N THR A 7 13.62 -7.99 -28.96
CA THR A 7 13.84 -7.44 -30.30
C THR A 7 14.97 -6.41 -30.34
N GLY A 8 15.42 -6.02 -31.50
CA GLY A 8 16.46 -5.00 -31.66
C GLY A 8 17.75 -5.36 -30.94
N ASP A 9 18.28 -4.43 -30.16
CA ASP A 9 19.52 -4.58 -29.39
C ASP A 9 19.32 -5.32 -28.06
N GLY A 10 18.06 -5.60 -27.65
CA GLY A 10 17.76 -6.28 -26.41
C GLY A 10 18.47 -7.62 -26.23
N PRO A 11 18.39 -8.55 -27.20
CA PRO A 11 19.07 -9.84 -27.14
C PRO A 11 20.60 -9.77 -27.08
N GLU A 12 21.19 -8.62 -27.40
CA GLU A 12 22.64 -8.42 -27.29
C GLU A 12 23.09 -8.11 -25.86
N VAL A 13 22.19 -7.68 -24.98
CA VAL A 13 22.53 -7.25 -23.62
C VAL A 13 21.94 -8.13 -22.52
N LEU A 14 20.85 -8.84 -22.81
CA LEU A 14 20.18 -9.69 -21.82
C LEU A 14 19.39 -10.84 -22.44
N THR A 15 18.94 -11.77 -21.60
CA THR A 15 17.96 -12.81 -21.93
C THR A 15 16.87 -12.85 -20.88
N LEU A 16 15.61 -12.88 -21.31
CA LEU A 16 14.47 -13.08 -20.41
C LEU A 16 14.45 -14.51 -19.88
N THR A 17 14.16 -14.68 -18.61
CA THR A 17 14.07 -16.00 -17.94
C THR A 17 12.67 -16.29 -17.43
N GLY A 18 11.85 -15.27 -17.22
CA GLY A 18 10.49 -15.43 -16.76
C GLY A 18 9.84 -14.09 -16.50
N GLY A 19 8.64 -14.15 -15.95
CA GLY A 19 7.85 -13.00 -15.54
C GLY A 19 6.45 -13.41 -15.17
N ALA A 20 5.74 -12.55 -14.48
CA ALA A 20 4.32 -12.71 -14.20
C ALA A 20 3.67 -11.34 -14.03
N THR A 21 2.35 -11.31 -14.25
CA THR A 21 1.52 -10.14 -13.95
C THR A 21 0.56 -10.53 -12.85
N GLY A 22 0.66 -9.85 -11.73
CA GLY A 22 -0.25 -10.00 -10.60
C GLY A 22 -1.26 -8.84 -10.52
N LEU A 23 -2.09 -8.88 -9.49
CA LEU A 23 -3.12 -7.87 -9.27
C LEU A 23 -2.51 -6.48 -8.96
N TYR A 24 -1.38 -6.45 -8.27
CA TYR A 24 -0.76 -5.20 -7.77
C TYR A 24 0.53 -4.83 -8.50
N CYS A 25 1.25 -5.80 -9.05
CA CYS A 25 2.47 -5.56 -9.79
C CYS A 25 2.71 -6.65 -10.83
N GLY A 26 3.46 -6.30 -11.87
CA GLY A 26 4.09 -7.26 -12.76
C GLY A 26 5.60 -7.28 -12.50
N TYR A 27 6.24 -8.40 -12.82
CA TYR A 27 7.69 -8.49 -12.81
C TYR A 27 8.20 -9.25 -14.02
N VAL A 28 9.43 -8.95 -14.39
CA VAL A 28 10.15 -9.63 -15.48
C VAL A 28 11.53 -10.03 -14.97
N ASP A 29 11.83 -11.31 -15.05
CA ASP A 29 13.12 -11.87 -14.68
C ASP A 29 14.02 -11.97 -15.91
N PHE A 30 15.28 -11.59 -15.75
CA PHE A 30 16.26 -11.68 -16.82
C PHE A 30 17.69 -11.93 -16.32
N ILE A 31 18.52 -12.43 -17.20
CA ILE A 31 19.97 -12.52 -17.02
C ILE A 31 20.60 -11.51 -17.97
N ALA A 32 21.36 -10.54 -17.45
CA ALA A 32 22.05 -9.54 -18.24
C ALA A 32 23.56 -9.73 -18.16
N TRP A 33 24.24 -9.63 -19.30
CA TRP A 33 25.68 -9.54 -19.39
C TRP A 33 26.17 -8.09 -19.58
N ASP A 34 25.27 -7.19 -19.97
CA ASP A 34 25.45 -5.75 -19.86
C ASP A 34 24.27 -5.12 -19.10
N ILE A 35 24.40 -5.13 -17.76
CA ILE A 35 23.37 -4.64 -16.87
C ILE A 35 23.13 -3.13 -17.00
N GLN A 36 24.16 -2.35 -17.33
CA GLN A 36 24.02 -0.90 -17.48
C GLN A 36 23.14 -0.53 -18.65
N THR A 37 23.41 -1.15 -19.82
CA THR A 37 22.60 -0.96 -21.00
C THR A 37 21.18 -1.49 -20.79
N ALA A 38 21.00 -2.66 -20.18
CA ALA A 38 19.69 -3.23 -19.88
C ALA A 38 18.84 -2.31 -18.98
N LEU A 39 19.43 -1.75 -17.92
CA LEU A 39 18.74 -0.82 -17.02
C LEU A 39 18.41 0.51 -17.69
N GLN A 40 19.29 1.02 -18.57
CA GLN A 40 19.00 2.24 -19.34
C GLN A 40 17.86 2.04 -20.33
N MET A 41 17.80 0.89 -21.01
CA MET A 41 16.68 0.53 -21.89
C MET A 41 15.38 0.45 -21.11
N ALA A 42 15.39 -0.23 -19.95
CA ALA A 42 14.23 -0.34 -19.09
C ALA A 42 13.77 1.04 -18.56
N LYS A 43 14.70 1.88 -18.12
CA LYS A 43 14.40 3.22 -17.64
C LYS A 43 13.74 4.07 -18.71
N ASN A 44 14.27 4.12 -19.91
CA ASN A 44 13.68 4.86 -21.02
C ASN A 44 12.27 4.35 -21.35
N PHE A 45 12.06 3.03 -21.32
CA PHE A 45 10.74 2.44 -21.54
C PHE A 45 9.73 2.90 -20.47
N PHE A 46 10.11 2.88 -19.19
CA PHE A 46 9.21 3.28 -18.11
C PHE A 46 8.97 4.79 -18.08
N GLU A 47 9.95 5.62 -18.46
CA GLU A 47 9.76 7.07 -18.59
C GLU A 47 8.63 7.41 -19.57
N ASP A 48 8.54 6.69 -20.70
CA ASP A 48 7.54 6.90 -21.74
C ASP A 48 6.23 6.12 -21.52
N SER A 49 6.13 5.31 -20.45
CA SER A 49 4.97 4.46 -20.17
C SER A 49 4.02 5.09 -19.14
N ASP A 50 2.76 4.64 -19.15
CA ASP A 50 1.75 5.01 -18.12
C ASP A 50 1.96 4.27 -16.78
N ILE A 51 2.99 3.41 -16.69
CA ILE A 51 3.30 2.70 -15.45
C ILE A 51 3.81 3.70 -14.41
N PRO A 52 3.19 3.79 -13.23
CA PRO A 52 3.46 4.87 -12.26
C PRO A 52 4.81 4.74 -11.58
N TRP A 53 5.31 3.53 -11.40
CA TRP A 53 6.61 3.27 -10.76
C TRP A 53 7.23 1.98 -11.30
N ALA A 54 8.55 1.90 -11.27
CA ALA A 54 9.29 0.70 -11.61
C ALA A 54 10.60 0.66 -10.84
N SER A 55 10.99 -0.52 -10.40
CA SER A 55 12.25 -0.74 -9.71
C SER A 55 12.93 -2.01 -10.20
N PHE A 56 14.24 -2.02 -10.10
CA PHE A 56 15.07 -3.19 -10.37
C PHE A 56 15.65 -3.73 -9.07
N HIS A 57 15.55 -5.05 -8.91
CA HIS A 57 16.15 -5.80 -7.80
C HIS A 57 17.04 -6.89 -8.34
N THR A 58 18.15 -7.16 -7.66
CA THR A 58 18.94 -8.36 -7.90
C THR A 58 18.44 -9.48 -6.99
N PHE A 59 18.75 -10.74 -7.34
CA PHE A 59 18.51 -11.88 -6.43
C PHE A 59 19.41 -11.89 -5.18
N ARG A 60 20.30 -10.91 -5.05
CA ARG A 60 21.18 -10.77 -3.89
C ARG A 60 20.56 -9.81 -2.89
N ARG A 61 20.27 -10.26 -1.67
CA ARG A 61 19.70 -9.45 -0.60
C ARG A 61 20.52 -8.21 -0.22
N GLU A 62 21.83 -8.27 -0.45
CA GLU A 62 22.79 -7.22 -0.09
C GLU A 62 22.91 -6.11 -1.16
N ALA A 63 22.40 -6.36 -2.35
CA ALA A 63 22.38 -5.38 -3.41
C ALA A 63 21.12 -4.52 -3.27
N GLY A 64 21.31 -3.22 -3.23
CA GLY A 64 20.19 -2.27 -3.12
C GLY A 64 19.26 -2.32 -4.33
N THR A 65 18.10 -1.70 -4.18
CA THR A 65 17.11 -1.48 -5.24
C THR A 65 17.52 -0.29 -6.09
N VAL A 66 17.36 -0.41 -7.40
CA VAL A 66 17.51 0.71 -8.35
C VAL A 66 16.13 1.16 -8.81
N ASN A 67 15.74 2.39 -8.53
CA ASN A 67 14.51 2.96 -9.05
C ASN A 67 14.70 3.29 -10.54
N LEU A 68 13.87 2.69 -11.38
CA LEU A 68 13.81 2.94 -12.83
C LEU A 68 12.83 4.06 -13.15
N LYS A 69 11.74 4.14 -12.41
CA LYS A 69 10.77 5.24 -12.41
C LYS A 69 10.26 5.42 -10.99
N THR A 70 10.33 6.61 -10.49
CA THR A 70 9.62 7.00 -9.25
C THR A 70 8.24 7.51 -9.63
N PRO A 71 7.22 7.30 -8.78
CA PRO A 71 5.97 8.02 -8.94
C PRO A 71 6.29 9.50 -9.11
N SER A 72 5.65 10.18 -10.06
CA SER A 72 5.67 11.64 -10.06
C SER A 72 5.25 12.06 -8.65
N GLU A 73 6.06 12.89 -7.99
CA GLU A 73 5.57 13.65 -6.84
C GLU A 73 4.48 14.57 -7.43
N GLU A 74 3.28 14.02 -7.58
CA GLU A 74 2.12 14.90 -7.59
C GLU A 74 2.21 15.60 -6.25
N GLU A 75 2.28 16.94 -6.30
CA GLU A 75 2.15 17.75 -5.09
C GLU A 75 0.99 17.14 -4.31
N PRO A 76 1.12 16.94 -2.98
CA PRO A 76 0.03 16.36 -2.22
C PRO A 76 -1.19 17.17 -2.59
N ASP A 77 -2.15 16.55 -3.29
CA ASP A 77 -3.47 17.15 -3.42
C ASP A 77 -3.87 17.49 -1.99
N ASP A 78 -4.26 18.73 -1.75
CA ASP A 78 -4.77 19.18 -0.44
C ASP A 78 -5.96 18.32 0.05
N GLU A 79 -6.38 17.32 -0.71
CA GLU A 79 -7.28 16.23 -0.34
C GLU A 79 -6.63 15.12 0.54
N ASP A 80 -5.32 15.16 0.80
CA ASP A 80 -4.65 14.29 1.80
C ASP A 80 -4.91 14.71 3.26
N GLN A 81 -5.75 15.69 3.49
CA GLN A 81 -6.40 15.81 4.78
C GLN A 81 -7.23 14.53 4.96
N ALA A 82 -6.90 13.77 6.02
CA ALA A 82 -7.78 12.71 6.50
C ALA A 82 -9.21 13.24 6.39
N PRO A 83 -10.13 12.49 5.74
CA PRO A 83 -11.46 13.02 5.51
C PRO A 83 -11.90 13.69 6.79
N GLU A 84 -12.08 15.02 6.74
CA GLU A 84 -12.59 15.75 7.89
C GLU A 84 -13.77 14.95 8.41
N LEU A 85 -13.96 14.93 9.72
CA LEU A 85 -15.11 14.29 10.38
C LEU A 85 -16.37 14.88 9.74
N ASP A 86 -16.60 14.45 8.50
CA ASP A 86 -17.66 14.96 7.68
C ASP A 86 -18.98 14.38 8.17
N GLU A 87 -20.03 15.07 7.91
CA GLU A 87 -21.44 14.85 8.18
C GLU A 87 -21.91 13.38 8.19
N THR A 88 -21.10 12.45 7.65
CA THR A 88 -21.34 11.00 7.62
C THR A 88 -21.34 10.32 9.00
N LEU A 89 -20.52 10.76 9.97
CA LEU A 89 -20.60 10.23 11.34
C LEU A 89 -21.63 10.97 12.20
N ALA A 90 -21.91 12.24 11.88
CA ALA A 90 -22.85 13.08 12.67
C ALA A 90 -24.34 12.68 12.53
N GLY A 91 -24.71 11.85 11.57
CA GLY A 91 -26.07 11.36 11.32
C GLY A 91 -26.32 9.90 11.61
N MET A 92 -25.34 9.16 12.16
CA MET A 92 -25.40 7.72 12.39
C MET A 92 -25.40 7.39 13.89
N ASP A 93 -25.93 6.23 14.23
CA ASP A 93 -25.74 5.61 15.56
C ASP A 93 -24.28 5.23 15.74
N TYR A 94 -23.42 6.23 15.99
CA TYR A 94 -21.99 6.10 16.21
C TYR A 94 -21.68 6.21 17.70
N ILE A 95 -20.96 5.24 18.23
CA ILE A 95 -20.48 5.22 19.61
C ILE A 95 -19.07 5.82 19.62
N PRO A 96 -18.86 7.04 20.13
CA PRO A 96 -17.52 7.61 20.24
C PRO A 96 -16.64 6.78 21.17
N TYR A 97 -15.36 6.62 20.82
CA TYR A 97 -14.41 5.92 21.67
C TYR A 97 -14.15 6.67 22.97
N THR A 98 -14.17 5.91 24.06
CA THR A 98 -13.62 6.30 25.35
C THR A 98 -12.92 5.09 25.97
N PRO A 99 -11.92 5.26 26.85
CA PRO A 99 -11.29 4.11 27.52
C PRO A 99 -12.26 3.23 28.32
N GLN A 100 -13.44 3.75 28.67
CA GLN A 100 -14.47 3.03 29.45
C GLN A 100 -15.39 2.17 28.58
N ASN A 101 -15.56 2.51 27.29
CA ASN A 101 -16.43 1.78 26.38
C ASN A 101 -15.66 1.01 25.30
N GLU A 102 -14.37 0.74 25.52
CA GLU A 102 -13.47 0.14 24.54
C GLU A 102 -14.08 -1.12 23.89
N GLU A 103 -14.63 -2.05 24.68
CA GLU A 103 -15.19 -3.30 24.14
C GLU A 103 -16.41 -3.06 23.23
N GLU A 104 -17.32 -2.17 23.62
CA GLU A 104 -18.49 -1.81 22.81
C GLU A 104 -18.09 -1.12 21.52
N TYR A 105 -17.09 -0.24 21.60
CA TYR A 105 -16.53 0.43 20.44
C TYR A 105 -15.91 -0.55 19.45
N PHE A 106 -15.12 -1.52 19.89
CA PHE A 106 -14.52 -2.52 19.01
C PHE A 106 -15.56 -3.49 18.44
N GLN A 107 -16.66 -3.78 19.14
CA GLN A 107 -17.78 -4.54 18.58
C GLN A 107 -18.45 -3.80 17.42
N GLN A 108 -18.61 -2.47 17.54
CA GLN A 108 -19.11 -1.63 16.45
C GLN A 108 -18.16 -1.65 15.24
N LEU A 109 -16.85 -1.52 15.46
CA LEU A 109 -15.86 -1.59 14.38
C LEU A 109 -15.86 -2.95 13.69
N GLU A 110 -16.01 -4.05 14.44
CA GLU A 110 -16.09 -5.40 13.89
C GLU A 110 -17.33 -5.57 13.03
N GLN A 111 -18.48 -5.08 13.49
CA GLN A 111 -19.70 -5.09 12.69
C GLN A 111 -19.52 -4.35 11.37
N TRP A 112 -18.97 -3.13 11.37
CA TRP A 112 -18.72 -2.37 10.15
C TRP A 112 -17.70 -3.04 9.24
N ASN A 113 -16.71 -3.70 9.81
CA ASN A 113 -15.73 -4.45 9.04
C ASN A 113 -16.35 -5.68 8.34
N ASP A 114 -17.32 -6.36 8.98
CA ASP A 114 -18.08 -7.48 8.42
C ASP A 114 -19.09 -7.01 7.36
N GLU A 115 -19.50 -5.75 7.41
CA GLU A 115 -20.39 -5.09 6.43
C GLU A 115 -19.62 -4.40 5.28
N ASP A 116 -18.28 -4.57 5.21
CA ASP A 116 -17.37 -3.94 4.24
C ASP A 116 -17.31 -2.40 4.33
N GLU A 117 -17.74 -1.83 5.45
CA GLU A 117 -17.78 -0.39 5.71
C GLU A 117 -16.43 0.15 6.23
N TYR A 118 -15.34 -0.18 5.53
CA TYR A 118 -13.96 0.14 5.95
C TYR A 118 -13.70 1.63 6.11
N THR A 119 -14.30 2.46 5.26
CA THR A 119 -14.18 3.93 5.35
C THR A 119 -14.71 4.44 6.69
N ARG A 120 -15.82 3.90 7.18
CA ARG A 120 -16.36 4.23 8.51
C ARG A 120 -15.40 3.83 9.62
N CYS A 121 -14.84 2.63 9.53
CA CYS A 121 -13.83 2.17 10.50
C CYS A 121 -12.66 3.15 10.56
N ILE A 122 -12.12 3.55 9.40
CA ILE A 122 -10.98 4.47 9.30
C ILE A 122 -11.35 5.85 9.88
N GLN A 123 -12.51 6.40 9.56
CA GLN A 123 -12.97 7.68 10.07
C GLN A 123 -13.15 7.66 11.59
N ALA A 124 -13.81 6.63 12.12
CA ALA A 124 -14.03 6.47 13.53
C ALA A 124 -12.71 6.35 14.32
N LEU A 125 -11.76 5.56 13.81
CA LEU A 125 -10.44 5.38 14.42
C LEU A 125 -9.59 6.66 14.34
N ASN A 126 -9.71 7.45 13.27
CA ASN A 126 -9.05 8.75 13.16
C ASN A 126 -9.58 9.77 14.18
N ALA A 127 -10.84 9.68 14.54
CA ALA A 127 -11.48 10.57 15.54
C ALA A 127 -10.96 10.34 16.96
N ILE A 128 -10.24 9.24 17.23
CA ILE A 128 -9.68 8.96 18.54
C ILE A 128 -8.50 9.89 18.83
N PRO A 129 -8.52 10.65 19.94
CA PRO A 129 -7.40 11.50 20.36
C PRO A 129 -6.08 10.73 20.46
N GLU A 130 -4.96 11.35 20.10
CA GLU A 130 -3.65 10.70 20.12
C GLU A 130 -3.28 10.13 21.50
N ASP A 131 -3.61 10.84 22.57
CA ASP A 131 -3.33 10.43 23.96
C ASP A 131 -4.05 9.11 24.34
N TRP A 132 -5.06 8.71 23.60
CA TRP A 132 -5.83 7.48 23.84
C TRP A 132 -5.46 6.34 22.89
N ARG A 133 -4.58 6.62 21.91
CA ARG A 133 -4.15 5.61 20.93
C ARG A 133 -3.20 4.62 21.60
N ASN A 134 -3.53 3.35 21.45
CA ASN A 134 -2.75 2.22 21.94
C ASN A 134 -2.55 1.19 20.81
N TYR A 135 -1.82 0.13 21.12
CA TYR A 135 -1.58 -0.96 20.16
C TYR A 135 -2.87 -1.50 19.52
N ARG A 136 -3.94 -1.71 20.30
CA ARG A 136 -5.20 -2.25 19.81
C ARG A 136 -5.86 -1.35 18.78
N ILE A 137 -5.85 -0.04 19.03
CA ILE A 137 -6.36 0.98 18.10
C ILE A 137 -5.52 1.04 16.84
N ALA A 138 -4.18 1.06 16.97
CA ALA A 138 -3.27 1.05 15.84
C ALA A 138 -3.45 -0.20 14.97
N TYR A 139 -3.57 -1.36 15.58
CA TYR A 139 -3.81 -2.62 14.87
C TYR A 139 -5.16 -2.62 14.13
N ALA A 140 -6.24 -2.12 14.76
CA ALA A 140 -7.55 -1.98 14.12
C ALA A 140 -7.51 -1.01 12.93
N MET A 141 -6.77 0.11 13.05
CA MET A 141 -6.56 1.06 11.97
C MET A 141 -5.83 0.41 10.80
N ALA A 142 -4.74 -0.30 11.06
CA ALA A 142 -3.99 -1.00 9.99
C ALA A 142 -4.87 -2.03 9.28
N ARG A 143 -5.66 -2.82 10.03
CA ARG A 143 -6.62 -3.78 9.47
C ARG A 143 -7.66 -3.10 8.57
N ALA A 144 -8.23 -2.00 9.02
CA ALA A 144 -9.23 -1.26 8.24
C ALA A 144 -8.63 -0.68 6.94
N LEU A 145 -7.41 -0.14 7.02
CA LEU A 145 -6.68 0.38 5.86
C LEU A 145 -6.32 -0.72 4.86
N GLU A 146 -5.86 -1.88 5.33
CA GLU A 146 -5.57 -3.03 4.47
C GLU A 146 -6.83 -3.54 3.77
N ASN A 147 -7.91 -3.75 4.52
CA ASN A 147 -9.18 -4.21 3.96
C ASN A 147 -9.74 -3.21 2.95
N TYR A 148 -9.67 -1.90 3.26
CA TYR A 148 -10.03 -0.85 2.30
C TYR A 148 -9.19 -0.93 1.02
N ALA A 149 -7.88 -1.16 1.14
CA ALA A 149 -6.99 -1.24 -0.02
C ALA A 149 -7.24 -2.48 -0.89
N ILE A 150 -7.60 -3.61 -0.28
CA ILE A 150 -7.70 -4.91 -0.96
C ILE A 150 -9.12 -5.19 -1.46
N ILE A 151 -10.14 -4.88 -0.64
CA ILE A 151 -11.54 -5.25 -0.87
C ILE A 151 -12.39 -4.03 -1.23
N GLY A 152 -11.93 -2.82 -0.88
CA GLY A 152 -12.67 -1.58 -1.10
C GLY A 152 -13.13 -1.40 -2.55
N ASP A 153 -14.17 -0.60 -2.74
CA ASP A 153 -14.78 -0.34 -4.05
C ASP A 153 -13.81 0.47 -4.93
N HIS A 154 -13.15 -0.23 -5.83
CA HIS A 154 -12.21 0.32 -6.79
C HIS A 154 -12.73 0.08 -8.20
N ASP A 155 -12.69 1.09 -9.05
CA ASP A 155 -13.06 0.99 -10.46
C ASP A 155 -12.17 -0.06 -11.17
N GLU A 156 -12.79 -1.08 -11.77
CA GLU A 156 -12.08 -2.11 -12.50
C GLU A 156 -11.23 -1.50 -13.63
N GLY A 157 -9.94 -1.84 -13.64
CA GLY A 157 -9.00 -1.44 -14.70
C GLY A 157 -8.29 -0.12 -14.47
N THR A 158 -8.54 0.59 -13.37
CA THR A 158 -7.74 1.77 -12.99
C THR A 158 -6.69 1.42 -11.93
N PRO A 159 -5.49 2.07 -11.95
CA PRO A 159 -4.53 1.90 -10.88
C PRO A 159 -5.12 2.31 -9.53
N ASN A 160 -5.01 1.44 -8.52
CA ASN A 160 -5.54 1.70 -7.18
C ASN A 160 -4.58 2.57 -6.34
N TYR A 161 -4.40 3.82 -6.70
CA TYR A 161 -3.55 4.75 -5.93
C TYR A 161 -4.04 4.98 -4.50
N LYS A 162 -5.35 4.97 -4.28
CA LYS A 162 -5.93 5.11 -2.93
C LYS A 162 -5.60 3.89 -2.07
N GLY A 163 -5.64 2.69 -2.65
CA GLY A 163 -5.22 1.47 -2.00
C GLY A 163 -3.73 1.46 -1.64
N ASP A 164 -2.87 1.89 -2.54
CA ASP A 164 -1.43 1.99 -2.27
C ASP A 164 -1.11 2.96 -1.13
N LYS A 165 -1.77 4.13 -1.08
CA LYS A 165 -1.65 5.09 0.02
C LYS A 165 -2.15 4.48 1.34
N ALA A 166 -3.26 3.77 1.32
CA ALA A 166 -3.82 3.11 2.50
C ALA A 166 -2.88 2.03 3.04
N LEU A 167 -2.27 1.20 2.18
CA LEU A 167 -1.28 0.19 2.59
C LEU A 167 -0.02 0.83 3.20
N ARG A 168 0.51 1.89 2.61
CA ARG A 168 1.66 2.62 3.18
C ARG A 168 1.33 3.16 4.56
N ARG A 169 0.16 3.77 4.71
CA ARG A 169 -0.30 4.26 6.01
C ARG A 169 -0.52 3.13 7.02
N ALA A 170 -1.01 1.97 6.61
CA ALA A 170 -1.14 0.79 7.49
C ALA A 170 0.22 0.37 8.05
N ILE A 171 1.26 0.33 7.20
CA ILE A 171 2.63 0.04 7.63
C ILE A 171 3.13 1.10 8.63
N GLU A 172 2.96 2.39 8.35
CA GLU A 172 3.36 3.47 9.25
C GLU A 172 2.69 3.37 10.62
N VAL A 173 1.38 3.07 10.64
CA VAL A 173 0.62 2.89 11.88
C VAL A 173 1.14 1.69 12.67
N LEU A 174 1.43 0.55 12.03
CA LEU A 174 2.01 -0.61 12.70
C LEU A 174 3.42 -0.33 13.20
N GLU A 175 4.24 0.35 12.42
CA GLU A 175 5.59 0.75 12.83
C GLU A 175 5.58 1.65 14.07
N SER A 176 4.58 2.53 14.22
CA SER A 176 4.46 3.41 15.39
C SER A 176 4.27 2.65 16.71
N VAL A 177 3.77 1.40 16.65
CA VAL A 177 3.54 0.52 17.82
C VAL A 177 4.43 -0.74 17.79
N ARG A 178 5.56 -0.69 17.08
CA ARG A 178 6.49 -1.81 16.91
C ARG A 178 6.93 -2.42 18.23
N GLU A 179 7.29 -1.58 19.22
CA GLU A 179 7.78 -2.05 20.52
C GLU A 179 6.74 -2.92 21.24
N GLU A 180 5.44 -2.62 21.07
CA GLU A 180 4.35 -3.38 21.67
C GLU A 180 3.91 -4.57 20.80
N GLY A 181 4.15 -4.51 19.50
CA GLY A 181 3.63 -5.42 18.48
C GLY A 181 4.58 -6.54 18.06
N GLN A 182 5.90 -6.29 18.04
CA GLN A 182 6.90 -7.18 17.43
C GLN A 182 6.89 -8.64 17.95
N ASP A 183 6.44 -8.86 19.17
CA ASP A 183 6.34 -10.20 19.78
C ASP A 183 4.95 -10.83 19.59
N LYS A 184 4.02 -10.14 18.93
CA LYS A 184 2.66 -10.62 18.69
C LYS A 184 2.53 -11.24 17.31
N ALA A 185 1.91 -12.40 17.23
CA ALA A 185 1.75 -13.14 15.97
C ALA A 185 0.93 -12.34 14.94
N GLU A 186 -0.16 -11.70 15.37
CA GLU A 186 -1.03 -10.91 14.51
C GLU A 186 -0.31 -9.71 13.89
N TRP A 187 0.60 -9.06 14.62
CA TRP A 187 1.40 -7.96 14.10
C TRP A 187 2.37 -8.44 13.01
N ASN A 188 3.06 -9.56 13.27
CA ASN A 188 4.01 -10.15 12.32
C ASN A 188 3.35 -10.68 11.04
N MET A 189 2.04 -10.98 11.09
CA MET A 189 1.30 -11.41 9.90
C MET A 189 0.92 -10.26 8.97
N ARG A 190 0.90 -9.00 9.48
CA ARG A 190 0.51 -7.80 8.72
C ARG A 190 1.69 -6.96 8.26
N MET A 191 2.85 -7.10 8.89
CA MET A 191 4.10 -6.44 8.48
C MET A 191 4.78 -7.18 7.32
#